data_32522e3dc5d83eecf7761dbc28888e94
#
_entry.id   32522e3dc5d83eecf7761dbc28888e94
#
_cell.length_a   1.000
_cell.length_b   1.000
_cell.length_c   1.000
_cell.angle_alpha   90.00
_cell.angle_beta   90.00
_cell.angle_gamma   90.00
#
_symmetry.space_group_name_H-M   'P 1'
#
loop_
_entity.id
_entity.type
_entity.pdbx_description
1 polymer ?
#
loop_
_entity_poly.entity_id
_entity_poly.type
_entity_poly.pdbx_seq_one_letter_code
_entity_poly.pdbx_strand_id
1 'polypeptide(L)'
;MKTVRISAGAGYAGDRIEPALENIRRGNVDYIMFECLAERTIALAQKDRAADSQKGYNRLLEYRMERVLPLLREHPVKIITNMGAA
;
A
#
# COMPACT_ATOMS: atom_id res chain seq x y z
N MET A 1 14.52 -25.91 -3.60
CA MET A 1 13.25 -25.20 -3.81
C MET A 1 13.38 -23.78 -3.27
N LYS A 2 12.95 -22.82 -4.05
CA LYS A 2 12.99 -21.42 -3.62
C LYS A 2 11.68 -21.07 -2.89
N THR A 3 11.80 -20.48 -1.71
CA THR A 3 10.66 -20.06 -0.90
C THR A 3 10.53 -18.53 -0.96
N VAL A 4 9.30 -18.06 -1.17
CA VAL A 4 8.97 -16.64 -1.17
C VAL A 4 7.90 -16.40 -0.11
N ARG A 5 8.10 -15.36 0.72
CA ARG A 5 7.13 -14.98 1.76
C ARG A 5 6.42 -13.70 1.35
N ILE A 6 5.11 -13.77 1.30
CA ILE A 6 4.26 -12.65 0.87
C ILE A 6 3.33 -12.30 2.02
N SER A 7 3.23 -11.01 2.32
CA SER A 7 2.35 -10.51 3.38
C SER A 7 1.30 -9.57 2.80
N ALA A 8 0.15 -9.49 3.48
CA ALA A 8 -0.88 -8.50 3.18
C ALA A 8 -0.65 -7.26 4.06
N GLY A 9 -0.48 -6.11 3.42
CA GLY A 9 -0.33 -4.84 4.12
C GLY A 9 -1.66 -4.12 4.31
N ALA A 10 -2.58 -4.30 3.36
CA ALA A 10 -3.92 -3.74 3.43
C ALA A 10 -4.86 -4.57 2.57
N GLY A 11 -6.11 -4.67 3.00
CA GLY A 11 -7.16 -5.41 2.30
C GLY A 11 -8.28 -4.52 1.77
N TYR A 12 -8.25 -3.22 2.05
CA TYR A 12 -9.20 -2.24 1.52
C TYR A 12 -8.63 -0.83 1.61
N ALA A 13 -9.28 0.13 0.94
CA ALA A 13 -8.76 1.49 0.77
C ALA A 13 -8.48 2.24 2.07
N GLY A 14 -9.29 2.05 3.08
CA GLY A 14 -9.18 2.74 4.37
C GLY A 14 -8.51 1.92 5.47
N ASP A 15 -7.85 0.81 5.12
CA ASP A 15 -7.26 -0.08 6.11
C ASP A 15 -6.15 0.61 6.92
N ARG A 16 -6.00 0.17 8.15
CA ARG A 16 -4.98 0.72 9.05
C ARG A 16 -3.59 0.21 8.69
N ILE A 17 -2.57 0.97 9.07
CA ILE A 17 -1.17 0.70 8.68
C ILE A 17 -0.41 -0.18 9.69
N GLU A 18 -0.81 -0.20 10.95
CA GLU A 18 -0.04 -0.84 12.02
C GLU A 18 0.27 -2.30 11.77
N PRO A 19 -0.69 -3.15 11.31
CA PRO A 19 -0.37 -4.55 11.01
C PRO A 19 0.68 -4.69 9.91
N ALA A 20 0.67 -3.81 8.90
CA ALA A 20 1.67 -3.83 7.84
C ALA A 20 3.06 -3.55 8.38
N LEU A 21 3.20 -2.56 9.25
CA LEU A 21 4.47 -2.22 9.88
C LEU A 21 5.02 -3.38 10.70
N GLU A 22 4.14 -4.04 11.45
CA GLU A 22 4.50 -5.21 12.25
C GLU A 22 4.98 -6.37 11.36
N ASN A 23 4.27 -6.61 10.26
CA ASN A 23 4.64 -7.65 9.30
C ASN A 23 6.02 -7.38 8.67
N ILE A 24 6.33 -6.14 8.36
CA ILE A 24 7.63 -5.76 7.81
C ILE A 24 8.74 -5.96 8.85
N ARG A 25 8.50 -5.56 10.09
CA ARG A 25 9.50 -5.67 11.16
C ARG A 25 9.78 -7.11 11.56
N ARG A 26 8.77 -7.97 11.64
CA ARG A 26 8.87 -9.29 12.26
C ARG A 26 8.51 -10.45 11.35
N GLY A 27 7.85 -10.19 10.23
CA GLY A 27 7.31 -11.24 9.36
C GLY A 27 8.35 -11.92 8.50
N ASN A 28 9.56 -11.37 8.39
CA ASN A 28 10.60 -11.87 7.50
C ASN A 28 10.04 -12.12 6.09
N VAL A 29 9.39 -11.10 5.54
CA VAL A 29 8.68 -11.19 4.25
C VAL A 29 9.51 -10.62 3.11
N ASP A 30 9.31 -11.16 1.92
CA ASP A 30 9.99 -10.71 0.70
C ASP A 30 9.17 -9.66 -0.04
N TYR A 31 7.85 -9.80 0.02
CA TYR A 31 6.88 -8.91 -0.65
C TYR A 31 5.76 -8.56 0.29
N ILE A 32 5.27 -7.33 0.19
CA ILE A 32 4.04 -6.92 0.88
C ILE A 32 3.10 -6.26 -0.13
N MET A 33 1.84 -6.69 -0.14
CA MET A 33 0.81 -6.19 -1.05
C MET A 33 -0.17 -5.31 -0.29
N PHE A 34 -0.35 -4.08 -0.78
CA PHE A 34 -1.40 -3.19 -0.31
C PHE A 34 -2.51 -3.18 -1.36
N GLU A 35 -3.58 -3.94 -1.11
CA GLU A 35 -4.75 -3.99 -1.99
C GLU A 35 -5.76 -2.96 -1.48
N CYS A 36 -5.98 -1.90 -2.23
CA CYS A 36 -6.75 -0.73 -1.79
C CYS A 36 -7.73 -0.22 -2.86
N LEU A 37 -8.10 -1.05 -3.84
CA LEU A 37 -8.87 -0.59 -4.98
C LEU A 37 -10.06 -1.51 -5.29
N ALA A 38 -11.24 -0.92 -5.42
CA ALA A 38 -12.47 -1.59 -5.85
C ALA A 38 -13.30 -0.59 -6.67
N GLU A 39 -14.48 -0.99 -7.15
CA GLU A 39 -15.28 -0.14 -8.03
C GLU A 39 -15.58 1.25 -7.44
N ARG A 40 -15.96 1.28 -6.16
CA ARG A 40 -16.26 2.56 -5.50
C ARG A 40 -15.01 3.43 -5.35
N THR A 41 -13.90 2.84 -4.96
CA THR A 41 -12.67 3.59 -4.71
C THR A 41 -12.03 4.09 -5.99
N ILE A 42 -12.09 3.33 -7.08
CA ILE A 42 -11.59 3.83 -8.36
C ILE A 42 -12.47 4.95 -8.90
N ALA A 43 -13.80 4.87 -8.69
CA ALA A 43 -14.71 5.95 -9.08
C ALA A 43 -14.40 7.25 -8.32
N LEU A 44 -14.13 7.16 -7.02
CA LEU A 44 -13.74 8.31 -6.21
C LEU A 44 -12.39 8.88 -6.66
N ALA A 45 -11.43 8.02 -6.99
CA ALA A 45 -10.13 8.43 -7.49
C ALA A 45 -10.23 9.14 -8.84
N GLN A 46 -11.09 8.65 -9.74
CA GLN A 46 -11.34 9.29 -11.02
C GLN A 46 -11.96 10.68 -10.82
N LYS A 47 -12.86 10.81 -9.86
CA LYS A 47 -13.47 12.09 -9.51
C LYS A 47 -12.42 13.09 -9.00
N ASP A 48 -11.52 12.63 -8.12
CA ASP A 48 -10.42 13.45 -7.61
C ASP A 48 -9.51 13.92 -8.76
N ARG A 49 -9.16 13.03 -9.67
CA ARG A 49 -8.31 13.35 -10.82
C ARG A 49 -8.97 14.32 -11.79
N ALA A 50 -10.27 14.20 -11.99
CA ALA A 50 -11.03 15.11 -12.85
C ALA A 50 -11.03 16.54 -12.28
N ALA A 51 -11.03 16.67 -10.94
CA ALA A 51 -10.96 17.96 -10.27
C ALA A 51 -9.54 18.53 -10.21
N ASP A 52 -8.52 17.66 -10.12
CA ASP A 52 -7.11 18.03 -10.01
C ASP A 52 -6.24 16.93 -10.62
N SER A 53 -5.55 17.25 -11.72
CA SER A 53 -4.73 16.29 -12.46
C SER A 53 -3.58 15.70 -11.63
N GLN A 54 -3.22 16.33 -10.51
CA GLN A 54 -2.18 15.83 -9.60
C GLN A 54 -2.72 14.83 -8.57
N LYS A 55 -4.03 14.62 -8.56
CA LYS A 55 -4.70 13.67 -7.66
C LYS A 55 -5.20 12.44 -8.41
N GLY A 56 -5.91 11.57 -7.73
CA GLY A 56 -6.43 10.34 -8.30
C GLY A 56 -5.77 9.10 -7.73
N TYR A 57 -4.94 9.25 -6.72
CA TYR A 57 -4.36 8.15 -5.97
C TYR A 57 -5.08 7.97 -4.62
N ASN A 58 -4.86 6.85 -3.95
CA ASN A 58 -5.44 6.59 -2.63
C ASN A 58 -5.02 7.70 -1.66
N ARG A 59 -5.98 8.28 -0.95
CA ARG A 59 -5.75 9.43 -0.06
C ARG A 59 -4.81 9.11 1.10
N LEU A 60 -4.62 7.83 1.42
CA LEU A 60 -3.69 7.38 2.48
C LEU A 60 -2.31 6.99 1.94
N LEU A 61 -2.06 7.15 0.64
CA LEU A 61 -0.79 6.74 0.05
C LEU A 61 0.41 7.41 0.73
N GLU A 62 0.39 8.73 0.85
CA GLU A 62 1.49 9.45 1.48
C GLU A 62 1.65 9.06 2.95
N TYR A 63 0.55 9.01 3.69
CA TYR A 63 0.54 8.61 5.09
C TYR A 63 1.18 7.23 5.29
N ARG A 64 0.81 6.27 4.43
CA ARG A 64 1.34 4.91 4.51
C ARG A 64 2.82 4.86 4.15
N MET A 65 3.22 5.53 3.08
CA MET A 65 4.61 5.50 2.63
C MET A 65 5.54 6.21 3.60
N GLU A 66 5.11 7.28 4.23
CA GLU A 66 5.90 7.95 5.27
C GLU A 66 6.26 7.01 6.43
N ARG A 67 5.43 6.03 6.70
CA ARG A 67 5.65 5.06 7.77
C ARG A 67 6.37 3.80 7.32
N VAL A 68 6.14 3.38 6.08
CA VAL A 68 6.71 2.13 5.54
C VAL A 68 8.15 2.33 5.04
N LEU A 69 8.40 3.39 4.28
CA LEU A 69 9.70 3.57 3.61
C LEU A 69 10.90 3.59 4.56
N PRO A 70 10.82 4.23 5.74
CA PRO A 70 11.96 4.18 6.67
C PRO A 70 12.33 2.78 7.15
N LEU A 71 11.37 1.84 7.19
CA LEU A 71 11.62 0.47 7.62
C LEU A 71 12.36 -0.35 6.58
N LEU A 72 12.31 0.04 5.30
CA LEU A 72 12.90 -0.74 4.22
C LEU A 72 14.43 -0.73 4.24
N ARG A 73 15.04 0.17 4.99
CA ARG A 73 16.48 0.23 5.14
C ARG A 73 17.03 -1.00 5.88
N GLU A 74 16.35 -1.41 6.96
CA GLU A 74 16.73 -2.57 7.77
C GLU A 74 15.94 -3.83 7.41
N HIS A 75 14.80 -3.66 6.77
CA HIS A 75 13.87 -4.74 6.39
C HIS A 75 13.55 -4.63 4.91
N PRO A 76 14.44 -5.09 4.00
CA PRO A 76 14.25 -4.92 2.56
C PRO A 76 13.11 -5.78 2.04
N VAL A 77 11.93 -5.17 1.91
CA VAL A 77 10.70 -5.79 1.41
C VAL A 77 10.29 -5.06 0.14
N LYS A 78 9.85 -5.78 -0.88
CA LYS A 78 9.30 -5.18 -2.10
C LYS A 78 7.82 -4.89 -1.90
N ILE A 79 7.44 -3.67 -2.23
CA ILE A 79 6.05 -3.22 -2.09
C ILE A 79 5.34 -3.37 -3.43
N ILE A 80 4.18 -4.00 -3.40
CA ILE A 80 3.28 -4.10 -4.55
C ILE A 80 1.96 -3.45 -4.13
N THR A 81 1.46 -2.52 -4.93
CA THR A 81 0.24 -1.83 -4.55
C THR A 81 -0.54 -1.29 -5.75
N ASN A 82 -1.85 -1.18 -5.58
CA ASN A 82 -2.74 -0.49 -6.50
C ASN A 82 -3.23 0.86 -5.94
N MET A 83 -2.50 1.43 -4.95
CA MET A 83 -2.86 2.73 -4.37
C MET A 83 -2.74 3.89 -5.36
N GLY A 84 -2.08 3.69 -6.49
CA GLY A 84 -2.03 4.70 -7.55
C GLY A 84 -3.40 5.00 -8.16
N ALA A 85 -4.29 4.01 -8.15
CA ALA A 85 -5.70 4.10 -8.55
C ALA A 85 -5.90 4.64 -9.98
N ALA A 86 -6.24 5.93 -10.14
CA ALA A 86 -6.61 6.51 -11.44
C ALA A 86 -5.42 7.03 -12.26
#